data_f56f63651092eba1a7d2305fffff2f80
#
_entry.id   f56f63651092eba1a7d2305fffff2f80
#
_cell.length_a   1.000
_cell.length_b   1.000
_cell.length_c   1.000
_cell.angle_alpha   90.00
_cell.angle_beta   90.00
_cell.angle_gamma   90.00
#
_symmetry.space_group_name_H-M   'P 1'
#
loop_
_entity.id
_entity.type
_entity.pdbx_description
1 polymer ?
#
loop_
_entity_poly.entity_id
_entity_poly.type
_entity_poly.pdbx_seq_one_letter_code
_entity_poly.pdbx_strand_id
1 'polypeptide(L)'
;QIVQIREAVELSFTNREDFEKFSIDPPKGVLLTGPPGTGKTMLAKAVANSTNAVFLGLVASELAQKYIGEGGRLVREIFDLARKRAPAIVFIDELDAIGSKRLDSATSGDREVQRTLMQLLSELDGFAPLEDVKIIAATNRPELLDNALLRPGRFDRIVEIPLPDEHGRLSILKVHTK
;
A
#
# COMPACT_ATOMS: atom_id res chain seq x y z
N GLN A 1 -13.40 -7.03 -7.14
CA GLN A 1 -12.28 -6.18 -6.69
C GLN A 1 -12.34 -5.93 -5.18
N ILE A 2 -13.42 -5.34 -4.66
CA ILE A 2 -13.62 -5.17 -3.20
C ILE A 2 -13.47 -6.51 -2.47
N VAL A 3 -14.05 -7.59 -3.01
CA VAL A 3 -13.93 -8.93 -2.45
C VAL A 3 -12.46 -9.40 -2.45
N GLN A 4 -11.72 -9.20 -3.54
CA GLN A 4 -10.31 -9.60 -3.62
C GLN A 4 -9.41 -8.84 -2.63
N ILE A 5 -9.63 -7.53 -2.48
CA ILE A 5 -8.87 -6.72 -1.51
C ILE A 5 -9.27 -7.14 -0.09
N ARG A 6 -10.56 -7.31 0.15
CA ARG A 6 -11.08 -7.74 1.43
C ARG A 6 -10.55 -9.13 1.81
N GLU A 7 -10.58 -10.08 0.89
CA GLU A 7 -10.01 -11.40 1.10
C GLU A 7 -8.51 -11.35 1.41
N ALA A 8 -7.74 -10.57 0.65
CA ALA A 8 -6.30 -10.45 0.86
C ALA A 8 -5.94 -9.80 2.21
N VAL A 9 -6.75 -8.88 2.71
CA VAL A 9 -6.50 -8.14 3.95
C VAL A 9 -7.26 -8.76 5.13
N GLU A 10 -8.57 -8.98 4.98
CA GLU A 10 -9.45 -9.43 6.07
C GLU A 10 -9.16 -10.88 6.49
N LEU A 11 -8.95 -11.79 5.53
CA LEU A 11 -8.62 -13.18 5.85
C LEU A 11 -7.32 -13.31 6.65
N SER A 12 -6.35 -12.45 6.37
CA SER A 12 -5.09 -12.46 7.11
C SER A 12 -5.19 -11.89 8.54
N PHE A 13 -6.26 -11.15 8.87
CA PHE A 13 -6.56 -10.75 10.25
C PHE A 13 -7.45 -11.77 10.97
N THR A 14 -8.43 -12.36 10.27
CA THR A 14 -9.47 -13.20 10.88
C THR A 14 -9.08 -14.67 10.97
N ASN A 15 -8.33 -15.20 10.02
CA ASN A 15 -8.02 -16.62 9.90
C ASN A 15 -6.55 -16.96 10.24
N ARG A 16 -5.99 -16.25 11.22
CA ARG A 16 -4.60 -16.42 11.64
C ARG A 16 -4.25 -17.86 12.00
N GLU A 17 -5.13 -18.55 12.73
CA GLU A 17 -4.94 -19.95 13.13
C GLU A 17 -4.85 -20.90 11.94
N ASP A 18 -5.60 -20.65 10.85
CA ASP A 18 -5.54 -21.48 9.65
C ASP A 18 -4.20 -21.30 8.91
N PHE A 19 -3.68 -20.07 8.85
CA PHE A 19 -2.37 -19.81 8.25
C PHE A 19 -1.24 -20.49 9.05
N GLU A 20 -1.28 -20.42 10.39
CA GLU A 20 -0.34 -21.10 11.27
C GLU A 20 -0.42 -22.63 11.11
N LYS A 21 -1.63 -23.20 11.08
CA LYS A 21 -1.87 -24.63 10.94
C LYS A 21 -1.35 -25.21 9.63
N PHE A 22 -1.45 -24.46 8.55
CA PHE A 22 -0.98 -24.90 7.23
C PHE A 22 0.45 -24.43 6.92
N SER A 23 1.13 -23.73 7.85
CA SER A 23 2.45 -23.16 7.63
C SER A 23 2.53 -22.26 6.37
N ILE A 24 1.47 -21.51 6.11
CA ILE A 24 1.38 -20.59 4.98
C ILE A 24 1.54 -19.17 5.50
N ASP A 25 2.49 -18.42 4.94
CA ASP A 25 2.64 -17.00 5.27
C ASP A 25 1.48 -16.20 4.65
N PRO A 26 0.70 -15.43 5.45
CA PRO A 26 -0.32 -14.57 4.91
C PRO A 26 0.31 -13.43 4.09
N PRO A 27 -0.37 -12.93 3.04
CA PRO A 27 0.14 -11.83 2.25
C PRO A 27 0.35 -10.59 3.14
N LYS A 28 1.53 -9.97 3.02
CA LYS A 28 1.90 -8.78 3.79
C LYS A 28 1.35 -7.51 3.16
N GLY A 29 1.42 -7.42 1.84
CA GLY A 29 1.09 -6.22 1.11
C GLY A 29 0.21 -6.45 -0.11
N VAL A 30 -0.69 -5.50 -0.34
CA VAL A 30 -1.57 -5.44 -1.53
C VAL A 30 -1.22 -4.19 -2.33
N LEU A 31 -0.98 -4.36 -3.62
CA LEU A 31 -0.77 -3.27 -4.57
C LEU A 31 -2.03 -3.03 -5.39
N LEU A 32 -2.62 -1.85 -5.26
CA LEU A 32 -3.74 -1.41 -6.08
C LEU A 32 -3.20 -0.68 -7.31
N THR A 33 -3.55 -1.15 -8.50
CA THR A 33 -3.13 -0.55 -9.76
C THR A 33 -4.35 -0.08 -10.56
N GLY A 34 -4.16 0.86 -11.46
CA GLY A 34 -5.21 1.32 -12.35
C GLY A 34 -5.23 2.83 -12.56
N PRO A 35 -6.05 3.33 -13.49
CA PRO A 35 -6.11 4.74 -13.84
C PRO A 35 -6.41 5.65 -12.64
N PRO A 36 -6.01 6.93 -12.69
CA PRO A 36 -6.36 7.90 -11.65
C PRO A 36 -7.88 8.06 -11.54
N GLY A 37 -8.37 8.42 -10.34
CA GLY A 37 -9.80 8.65 -10.11
C GLY A 37 -10.67 7.39 -10.02
N THR A 38 -10.10 6.18 -9.99
CA THR A 38 -10.86 4.92 -9.86
C THR A 38 -11.23 4.55 -8.43
N GLY A 39 -10.89 5.40 -7.45
CA GLY A 39 -11.29 5.20 -6.04
C GLY A 39 -10.38 4.29 -5.21
N LYS A 40 -9.12 4.07 -5.61
CA LYS A 40 -8.16 3.22 -4.90
C LYS A 40 -8.02 3.58 -3.42
N THR A 41 -7.89 4.87 -3.11
CA THR A 41 -7.80 5.39 -1.73
C THR A 41 -9.09 5.14 -0.94
N MET A 42 -10.27 5.31 -1.58
CA MET A 42 -11.55 5.02 -0.95
C MET A 42 -11.72 3.53 -0.63
N LEU A 43 -11.29 2.67 -1.54
CA LEU A 43 -11.32 1.22 -1.33
C LEU A 43 -10.47 0.80 -0.13
N ALA A 44 -9.24 1.34 -0.02
CA ALA A 44 -8.36 1.05 1.11
C ALA A 44 -8.97 1.51 2.45
N LYS A 45 -9.59 2.70 2.49
CA LYS A 45 -10.31 3.19 3.67
C LYS A 45 -11.52 2.31 4.02
N ALA A 46 -12.27 1.86 3.03
CA ALA A 46 -13.42 0.99 3.24
C ALA A 46 -13.01 -0.36 3.84
N VAL A 47 -11.90 -0.94 3.37
CA VAL A 47 -11.35 -2.18 3.93
C VAL A 47 -10.88 -1.98 5.38
N ALA A 48 -10.17 -0.89 5.67
CA ALA A 48 -9.74 -0.58 7.04
C ALA A 48 -10.94 -0.44 8.00
N ASN A 49 -11.99 0.23 7.54
CA ASN A 49 -13.22 0.39 8.34
C ASN A 49 -13.94 -0.96 8.57
N SER A 50 -13.96 -1.85 7.56
CA SER A 50 -14.59 -3.17 7.71
C SER A 50 -13.84 -4.12 8.65
N THR A 51 -12.54 -3.93 8.79
CA THR A 51 -11.67 -4.74 9.66
C THR A 51 -11.42 -4.13 11.05
N ASN A 52 -12.04 -3.00 11.36
CA ASN A 52 -11.78 -2.22 12.57
C ASN A 52 -10.28 -1.90 12.78
N ALA A 53 -9.51 -1.82 11.70
CA ALA A 53 -8.10 -1.51 11.74
C ALA A 53 -7.86 0.01 11.69
N VAL A 54 -6.84 0.47 12.38
CA VAL A 54 -6.39 1.87 12.29
C VAL A 54 -5.85 2.14 10.89
N PHE A 55 -6.35 3.18 10.23
CA PHE A 55 -5.89 3.58 8.90
C PHE A 55 -4.82 4.68 9.01
N LEU A 56 -3.62 4.39 8.52
CA LEU A 56 -2.50 5.33 8.46
C LEU A 56 -2.16 5.60 7.00
N GLY A 57 -2.47 6.80 6.52
CA GLY A 57 -2.26 7.20 5.13
C GLY A 57 -0.97 7.99 4.93
N LEU A 58 -0.26 7.69 3.86
CA LEU A 58 0.96 8.32 3.42
C LEU A 58 0.88 8.57 1.92
N VAL A 59 1.28 9.75 1.46
CA VAL A 59 1.42 10.07 0.04
C VAL A 59 2.90 10.12 -0.32
N ALA A 60 3.35 9.18 -1.16
CA ALA A 60 4.77 9.01 -1.46
C ALA A 60 5.38 10.23 -2.19
N SER A 61 4.61 10.92 -3.02
CA SER A 61 5.07 12.17 -3.67
C SER A 61 5.35 13.30 -2.67
N GLU A 62 4.64 13.36 -1.55
CA GLU A 62 4.94 14.33 -0.49
C GLU A 62 6.25 14.04 0.22
N LEU A 63 6.60 12.76 0.42
CA LEU A 63 7.89 12.36 0.96
C LEU A 63 9.05 12.79 0.07
N ALA A 64 8.89 12.63 -1.25
CA ALA A 64 9.91 12.99 -2.22
C ALA A 64 10.12 14.51 -2.34
N GLN A 65 9.07 15.31 -2.19
CA GLN A 65 9.10 16.75 -2.46
C GLN A 65 9.26 17.62 -1.23
N LYS A 66 8.51 17.35 -0.16
CA LYS A 66 8.47 18.22 1.03
C LYS A 66 9.51 17.86 2.10
N TYR A 67 9.94 16.63 2.12
CA TYR A 67 10.75 16.08 3.21
C TYR A 67 12.11 15.59 2.71
N ILE A 68 12.83 16.47 1.96
CA ILE A 68 14.18 16.18 1.49
C ILE A 68 15.08 15.91 2.70
N GLY A 69 15.69 14.71 2.75
CA GLY A 69 16.51 14.26 3.87
C GLY A 69 15.75 13.55 5.01
N GLU A 70 14.43 13.63 5.05
CA GLU A 70 13.62 13.07 6.13
C GLU A 70 12.68 11.91 5.72
N GLY A 71 12.55 11.64 4.41
CA GLY A 71 11.59 10.67 3.89
C GLY A 71 11.73 9.28 4.53
N GLY A 72 12.96 8.78 4.66
CA GLY A 72 13.21 7.49 5.32
C GLY A 72 12.83 7.48 6.81
N ARG A 73 13.03 8.60 7.52
CA ARG A 73 12.62 8.72 8.93
C ARG A 73 11.10 8.67 9.07
N LEU A 74 10.38 9.39 8.24
CA LEU A 74 8.91 9.42 8.24
C LEU A 74 8.31 8.06 7.91
N VAL A 75 8.89 7.34 6.96
CA VAL A 75 8.51 5.95 6.68
C VAL A 75 8.64 5.11 7.95
N ARG A 76 9.78 5.14 8.63
CA ARG A 76 9.99 4.39 9.87
C ARG A 76 8.98 4.79 10.95
N GLU A 77 8.76 6.07 11.18
CA GLU A 77 7.82 6.58 12.21
C GLU A 77 6.38 6.09 11.96
N ILE A 78 5.92 6.07 10.69
CA ILE A 78 4.59 5.54 10.34
C ILE A 78 4.50 4.05 10.63
N PHE A 79 5.51 3.27 10.30
CA PHE A 79 5.50 1.84 10.55
C PHE A 79 5.59 1.53 12.06
N ASP A 80 6.37 2.28 12.83
CA ASP A 80 6.41 2.18 14.29
C ASP A 80 5.05 2.54 14.91
N LEU A 81 4.39 3.56 14.40
CA LEU A 81 3.04 3.93 14.83
C LEU A 81 2.03 2.82 14.50
N ALA A 82 2.12 2.20 13.32
CA ALA A 82 1.27 1.09 12.91
C ALA A 82 1.42 -0.10 13.88
N ARG A 83 2.66 -0.47 14.22
CA ARG A 83 2.92 -1.54 15.21
C ARG A 83 2.30 -1.23 16.58
N LYS A 84 2.41 0.01 17.04
CA LYS A 84 1.84 0.45 18.33
C LYS A 84 0.32 0.52 18.34
N ARG A 85 -0.30 0.67 17.17
CA ARG A 85 -1.75 0.84 17.00
C ARG A 85 -2.42 -0.35 16.32
N ALA A 86 -1.75 -1.50 16.29
CA ALA A 86 -2.28 -2.72 15.68
C ALA A 86 -3.65 -3.13 16.31
N PRO A 87 -4.61 -3.64 15.54
CA PRO A 87 -4.53 -3.90 14.11
C PRO A 87 -4.53 -2.62 13.28
N ALA A 88 -3.64 -2.52 12.29
CA ALA A 88 -3.45 -1.31 11.50
C ALA A 88 -3.25 -1.60 10.00
N ILE A 89 -3.67 -0.67 9.17
CA ILE A 89 -3.40 -0.66 7.73
C ILE A 89 -2.59 0.59 7.40
N VAL A 90 -1.38 0.38 6.86
CA VAL A 90 -0.56 1.45 6.29
C VAL A 90 -0.92 1.56 4.81
N PHE A 91 -1.45 2.71 4.41
CA PHE A 91 -1.78 2.99 3.02
C PHE A 91 -0.77 3.96 2.40
N ILE A 92 -0.14 3.55 1.31
CA ILE A 92 0.85 4.35 0.58
C ILE A 92 0.27 4.70 -0.79
N ASP A 93 -0.12 5.97 -0.98
CA ASP A 93 -0.59 6.47 -2.26
C ASP A 93 0.57 6.95 -3.14
N GLU A 94 0.38 6.93 -4.46
CA GLU A 94 1.36 7.37 -5.46
C GLU A 94 2.73 6.69 -5.28
N LEU A 95 2.73 5.36 -5.05
CA LEU A 95 3.95 4.60 -4.76
C LEU A 95 5.04 4.78 -5.82
N ASP A 96 4.68 5.03 -7.08
CA ASP A 96 5.58 5.27 -8.19
C ASP A 96 6.47 6.51 -7.98
N ALA A 97 6.10 7.46 -7.12
CA ALA A 97 6.92 8.63 -6.81
C ALA A 97 8.24 8.28 -6.09
N ILE A 98 8.26 7.20 -5.30
CA ILE A 98 9.47 6.71 -4.62
C ILE A 98 9.91 5.34 -5.10
N GLY A 99 9.00 4.56 -5.69
CA GLY A 99 9.20 3.17 -6.10
C GLY A 99 9.60 2.97 -7.56
N SER A 100 9.90 4.02 -8.32
CA SER A 100 10.24 3.88 -9.73
C SER A 100 11.63 3.30 -9.96
N LYS A 101 11.76 2.56 -11.07
CA LYS A 101 13.05 2.04 -11.57
C LYS A 101 13.99 3.21 -11.86
N ARG A 102 15.25 3.04 -11.55
CA ARG A 102 16.29 4.04 -11.77
C ARG A 102 16.45 4.39 -13.25
N LEU A 103 16.51 5.68 -13.54
CA LEU A 103 17.16 6.21 -14.73
C LEU A 103 18.57 6.67 -14.28
N ASP A 104 19.60 6.39 -15.08
CA ASP A 104 21.04 6.52 -14.76
C ASP A 104 21.57 7.90 -14.42
N SER A 105 20.74 8.88 -14.09
CA SER A 105 21.13 10.25 -13.72
C SER A 105 20.98 10.48 -12.22
N ALA A 106 22.07 10.28 -11.46
CA ALA A 106 22.08 10.45 -10.01
C ALA A 106 22.16 11.91 -9.59
N THR A 107 21.04 12.61 -9.57
CA THR A 107 20.91 13.90 -8.88
C THR A 107 20.86 13.72 -7.36
N SER A 108 21.07 14.78 -6.59
CA SER A 108 20.94 14.73 -5.12
C SER A 108 19.52 14.34 -4.69
N GLY A 109 18.49 14.76 -5.43
CA GLY A 109 17.10 14.37 -5.20
C GLY A 109 16.85 12.87 -5.44
N ASP A 110 17.44 12.30 -6.48
CA ASP A 110 17.31 10.86 -6.79
C ASP A 110 17.90 9.97 -5.69
N ARG A 111 19.00 10.42 -5.07
CA ARG A 111 19.61 9.69 -3.94
C ARG A 111 18.69 9.65 -2.72
N GLU A 112 17.95 10.74 -2.47
CA GLU A 112 17.04 10.83 -1.34
C GLU A 112 15.79 9.99 -1.55
N VAL A 113 15.21 10.04 -2.74
CA VAL A 113 14.11 9.15 -3.15
C VAL A 113 14.53 7.68 -2.98
N GLN A 114 15.75 7.35 -3.36
CA GLN A 114 16.28 6.01 -3.20
C GLN A 114 16.45 5.59 -1.74
N ARG A 115 16.93 6.48 -0.87
CA ARG A 115 17.01 6.20 0.58
C ARG A 115 15.64 5.91 1.16
N THR A 116 14.63 6.68 0.76
CA THR A 116 13.23 6.49 1.17
C THR A 116 12.71 5.13 0.70
N LEU A 117 12.97 4.75 -0.55
CA LEU A 117 12.63 3.42 -1.07
C LEU A 117 13.33 2.30 -0.29
N MET A 118 14.64 2.42 -0.04
CA MET A 118 15.38 1.41 0.71
C MET A 118 14.87 1.26 2.15
N GLN A 119 14.47 2.37 2.79
CA GLN A 119 13.83 2.31 4.10
C GLN A 119 12.47 1.60 4.03
N LEU A 120 11.65 1.90 3.02
CA LEU A 120 10.37 1.22 2.81
C LEU A 120 10.58 -0.29 2.62
N LEU A 121 11.53 -0.70 1.78
CA LEU A 121 11.86 -2.11 1.59
C LEU A 121 12.31 -2.78 2.88
N SER A 122 13.13 -2.08 3.68
CA SER A 122 13.57 -2.56 5.00
C SER A 122 12.41 -2.77 5.97
N GLU A 123 11.44 -1.85 5.98
CA GLU A 123 10.24 -1.99 6.81
C GLU A 123 9.37 -3.16 6.34
N LEU A 124 9.18 -3.33 5.03
CA LEU A 124 8.45 -4.45 4.45
C LEU A 124 9.09 -5.81 4.81
N ASP A 125 10.41 -5.89 4.75
CA ASP A 125 11.15 -7.12 5.07
C ASP A 125 11.20 -7.37 6.60
N GLY A 126 11.14 -6.32 7.40
CA GLY A 126 11.19 -6.40 8.86
C GLY A 126 9.89 -6.85 9.54
N PHE A 127 8.78 -6.93 8.80
CA PHE A 127 7.53 -7.42 9.37
C PHE A 127 7.52 -8.95 9.49
N ALA A 128 7.20 -9.45 10.69
CA ALA A 128 6.84 -10.84 10.83
C ALA A 128 5.56 -11.15 10.05
N PRO A 129 5.41 -12.35 9.47
CA PRO A 129 4.24 -12.70 8.64
C PRO A 129 2.89 -12.55 9.34
N LEU A 130 2.90 -12.67 10.68
CA LEU A 130 1.70 -12.71 11.53
C LEU A 130 1.46 -11.41 12.32
N GLU A 131 2.21 -10.35 12.07
CA GLU A 131 1.92 -9.06 12.70
C GLU A 131 0.59 -8.49 12.20
N ASP A 132 -0.18 -7.89 13.12
CA ASP A 132 -1.48 -7.29 12.84
C ASP A 132 -1.36 -5.93 12.12
N VAL A 133 -0.38 -5.82 11.23
CA VAL A 133 -0.18 -4.68 10.34
C VAL A 133 -0.19 -5.16 8.90
N LYS A 134 -1.03 -4.55 8.09
CA LYS A 134 -1.11 -4.81 6.65
C LYS A 134 -0.76 -3.55 5.87
N ILE A 135 -0.25 -3.74 4.67
CA ILE A 135 0.19 -2.65 3.83
C ILE A 135 -0.62 -2.67 2.54
N ILE A 136 -1.20 -1.54 2.20
CA ILE A 136 -1.87 -1.34 0.91
C ILE A 136 -1.15 -0.20 0.21
N ALA A 137 -0.65 -0.43 -0.99
CA ALA A 137 -0.10 0.65 -1.81
C ALA A 137 -0.98 0.88 -3.04
N ALA A 138 -0.94 2.09 -3.58
CA ALA A 138 -1.62 2.44 -4.80
C ALA A 138 -0.67 3.12 -5.79
N THR A 139 -0.82 2.79 -7.08
CA THR A 139 -0.11 3.43 -8.17
C THR A 139 -0.98 3.51 -9.41
N ASN A 140 -0.79 4.59 -10.18
CA ASN A 140 -1.41 4.72 -11.50
C ASN A 140 -0.48 4.20 -12.62
N ARG A 141 0.79 3.90 -12.28
CA ARG A 141 1.85 3.58 -13.25
C ARG A 141 2.66 2.36 -12.79
N PRO A 142 2.04 1.18 -12.75
CA PRO A 142 2.70 -0.03 -12.25
C PRO A 142 3.94 -0.42 -13.05
N GLU A 143 4.01 -0.05 -14.33
CA GLU A 143 5.15 -0.31 -15.22
C GLU A 143 6.43 0.40 -14.79
N LEU A 144 6.33 1.47 -14.01
CA LEU A 144 7.48 2.22 -13.50
C LEU A 144 8.08 1.61 -12.23
N LEU A 145 7.33 0.78 -11.51
CA LEU A 145 7.77 0.27 -10.21
C LEU A 145 9.01 -0.61 -10.31
N ASP A 146 9.89 -0.48 -9.33
CA ASP A 146 11.03 -1.37 -9.15
C ASP A 146 10.54 -2.79 -8.79
N ASN A 147 11.08 -3.78 -9.48
CA ASN A 147 10.74 -5.18 -9.26
C ASN A 147 11.01 -5.65 -7.81
N ALA A 148 11.89 -4.96 -7.09
CA ALA A 148 12.14 -5.24 -5.68
C ALA A 148 10.89 -5.10 -4.81
N LEU A 149 9.96 -4.19 -5.16
CA LEU A 149 8.68 -4.03 -4.46
C LEU A 149 7.73 -5.19 -4.68
N LEU A 150 7.84 -5.87 -5.82
CA LEU A 150 6.93 -6.93 -6.25
C LEU A 150 7.44 -8.34 -5.88
N ARG A 151 8.53 -8.42 -5.11
CA ARG A 151 9.05 -9.71 -4.64
C ARG A 151 8.14 -10.32 -3.57
N PRO A 152 8.08 -11.67 -3.49
CA PRO A 152 7.37 -12.35 -2.40
C PRO A 152 7.79 -11.83 -1.02
N GLY A 153 6.82 -11.69 -0.13
CA GLY A 153 7.02 -11.12 1.20
C GLY A 153 6.89 -9.59 1.27
N ARG A 154 6.62 -8.90 0.14
CA ARG A 154 6.39 -7.45 0.05
C ARG A 154 5.00 -7.20 -0.50
N PHE A 155 4.86 -6.74 -1.77
CA PHE A 155 3.54 -6.62 -2.40
C PHE A 155 3.21 -7.92 -3.14
N ASP A 156 2.67 -8.88 -2.40
CA ASP A 156 2.38 -10.23 -2.90
C ASP A 156 1.12 -10.30 -3.77
N ARG A 157 0.22 -9.35 -3.58
CA ARG A 157 -1.06 -9.28 -4.28
C ARG A 157 -1.16 -8.00 -5.07
N ILE A 158 -1.38 -8.15 -6.37
CA ILE A 158 -1.68 -7.03 -7.26
C ILE A 158 -3.16 -7.10 -7.61
N VAL A 159 -3.89 -6.02 -7.36
CA VAL A 159 -5.32 -5.89 -7.68
C VAL A 159 -5.50 -4.71 -8.63
N GLU A 160 -5.93 -5.01 -9.85
CA GLU A 160 -6.24 -4.01 -10.84
C GLU A 160 -7.64 -3.43 -10.61
N ILE A 161 -7.72 -2.10 -10.56
CA ILE A 161 -8.95 -1.32 -10.42
C ILE A 161 -9.20 -0.62 -11.76
N PRO A 162 -10.03 -1.19 -12.65
CA PRO A 162 -10.34 -0.58 -13.93
C PRO A 162 -11.25 0.64 -13.77
N LEU A 163 -11.46 1.35 -14.85
CA LEU A 163 -12.47 2.40 -14.90
C LEU A 163 -13.86 1.83 -14.56
N PRO A 164 -14.70 2.62 -13.86
CA PRO A 164 -16.04 2.18 -13.50
C PRO A 164 -16.89 1.90 -14.74
N ASP A 165 -17.62 0.80 -14.70
CA ASP A 165 -18.63 0.47 -15.68
C ASP A 165 -19.85 1.44 -15.62
N GLU A 166 -20.86 1.24 -16.45
CA GLU A 166 -22.03 2.11 -16.49
C GLU A 166 -22.78 2.15 -15.15
N HIS A 167 -22.93 1.01 -14.49
CA HIS A 167 -23.55 0.92 -13.18
C HIS A 167 -22.73 1.63 -12.08
N GLY A 168 -21.42 1.49 -12.14
CA GLY A 168 -20.48 2.16 -11.24
C GLY A 168 -20.54 3.68 -11.42
N ARG A 169 -20.53 4.17 -12.66
CA ARG A 169 -20.67 5.61 -12.96
C ARG A 169 -21.98 6.18 -12.43
N LEU A 170 -23.10 5.47 -12.64
CA LEU A 170 -24.41 5.89 -12.12
C LEU A 170 -24.41 5.95 -10.59
N SER A 171 -23.79 4.99 -9.92
CA SER A 171 -23.68 4.96 -8.47
C SER A 171 -22.83 6.10 -7.93
N ILE A 172 -21.71 6.42 -8.59
CA ILE A 172 -20.86 7.56 -8.26
C ILE A 172 -21.65 8.87 -8.38
N LEU A 173 -22.36 9.06 -9.50
CA LEU A 173 -23.19 10.25 -9.71
C LEU A 173 -24.25 10.41 -8.61
N LYS A 174 -24.95 9.33 -8.23
CA LYS A 174 -25.94 9.35 -7.14
C LYS A 174 -25.35 9.77 -5.79
N VAL A 175 -24.09 9.46 -5.51
CA VAL A 175 -23.42 9.86 -4.26
C VAL A 175 -23.06 11.34 -4.27
N HIS A 176 -22.65 11.87 -5.41
CA HIS A 176 -22.18 13.26 -5.54
C HIS A 176 -23.29 14.28 -5.88
N THR A 177 -24.50 13.83 -6.21
CA THR A 177 -25.64 14.69 -6.53
C THR A 177 -26.72 14.75 -5.44
N LYS A 178 -26.39 14.29 -4.23
CA LYS A 178 -27.25 14.39 -3.05
C LYS A 178 -27.13 15.72 -2.36
#